data_a31a0855b9ef755e92604fee7a443eb9
#
_entry.id   a31a0855b9ef755e92604fee7a443eb9
#
_cell.length_a   1.000
_cell.length_b   1.000
_cell.length_c   1.000
_cell.angle_alpha   90.00
_cell.angle_beta   90.00
_cell.angle_gamma   90.00
#
_symmetry.space_group_name_H-M   'P 1'
#
loop_
_entity.id
_entity.type
_entity.pdbx_description
1 polymer ?
#
loop_
_entity_poly.entity_id
_entity_poly.type
_entity_poly.pdbx_seq_one_letter_code
_entity_poly.pdbx_strand_id
1 'polypeptide(L)'
;GQGRVMAGALCASESLVTQKLLPVMKNSGMLLSPFNAWVVLKGLETLDIRMRAQSAQAMALAQWLEQHPQVARVYYPALASHAQHDLAMKQMSGLGGAVLSFDMKASSPEQARERAFHVLDQMQVLSLCTNLGDTKTLVAHPASTSHGKLTV
;
A
#
# COMPACT_ATOMS: atom_id res chain seq x y z
N GLY A 1 -5.15 10.09 4.12
CA GLY A 1 -6.60 10.11 4.33
C GLY A 1 -7.08 9.22 5.47
N GLN A 2 -6.31 8.22 5.89
CA GLN A 2 -6.69 7.28 6.96
C GLN A 2 -8.09 6.65 6.74
N GLY A 3 -8.47 6.39 5.50
CA GLY A 3 -9.82 5.92 5.15
C GLY A 3 -10.95 6.96 5.27
N ARG A 4 -10.62 8.23 5.53
CA ARG A 4 -11.61 9.29 5.82
C ARG A 4 -11.92 10.17 4.61
N VAL A 5 -10.99 10.28 3.66
CA VAL A 5 -11.10 11.15 2.51
C VAL A 5 -10.30 10.60 1.33
N MET A 6 -10.83 10.76 0.14
CA MET A 6 -10.07 10.54 -1.10
C MET A 6 -9.40 11.83 -1.51
N ALA A 7 -8.09 11.76 -1.75
CA ALA A 7 -7.29 12.87 -2.22
C ALA A 7 -6.10 12.34 -3.01
N GLY A 8 -5.48 13.20 -3.81
CA GLY A 8 -4.27 12.91 -4.54
C GLY A 8 -3.35 14.12 -4.58
N ALA A 9 -2.09 13.90 -4.90
CA ALA A 9 -1.10 14.96 -5.08
C ALA A 9 -0.33 14.73 -6.39
N LEU A 10 -0.14 15.79 -7.14
CA LEU A 10 0.73 15.81 -8.31
C LEU A 10 2.00 16.59 -7.97
N CYS A 11 3.14 15.93 -8.05
CA CYS A 11 4.45 16.54 -7.82
C CYS A 11 5.17 16.66 -9.17
N ALA A 12 5.53 17.88 -9.56
CA ALA A 12 6.20 18.15 -10.83
C ALA A 12 7.05 19.42 -10.74
N SER A 13 7.75 19.77 -11.83
CA SER A 13 8.48 21.03 -11.89
C SER A 13 7.52 22.23 -11.80
N GLU A 14 7.99 23.33 -11.23
CA GLU A 14 7.20 24.55 -11.08
C GLU A 14 6.56 25.02 -12.40
N SER A 15 7.30 24.98 -13.49
CA SER A 15 6.80 25.36 -14.81
C SER A 15 5.64 24.47 -15.27
N LEU A 16 5.72 23.15 -15.07
CA LEU A 16 4.65 22.24 -15.42
C LEU A 16 3.41 22.46 -14.55
N VAL A 17 3.61 22.65 -13.25
CA VAL A 17 2.52 22.94 -12.32
C VAL A 17 1.80 24.25 -12.70
N THR A 18 2.54 25.34 -12.87
CA THR A 18 1.95 26.67 -13.08
C THR A 18 1.35 26.84 -14.47
N GLN A 19 2.01 26.34 -15.50
CA GLN A 19 1.63 26.57 -16.91
C GLN A 19 0.63 25.55 -17.45
N LYS A 20 0.59 24.32 -16.90
CA LYS A 20 -0.26 23.25 -17.43
C LYS A 20 -1.27 22.73 -16.39
N LEU A 21 -0.82 22.34 -15.21
CA LEU A 21 -1.70 21.66 -14.25
C LEU A 21 -2.69 22.62 -13.59
N LEU A 22 -2.24 23.77 -13.11
CA LEU A 22 -3.12 24.75 -12.45
C LEU A 22 -4.23 25.27 -13.36
N PRO A 23 -3.99 25.63 -14.63
CA PRO A 23 -5.08 26.04 -15.53
C PRO A 23 -6.11 24.92 -15.75
N VAL A 24 -5.67 23.67 -15.93
CA VAL A 24 -6.58 22.54 -16.09
C VAL A 24 -7.40 22.33 -14.81
N MET A 25 -6.78 22.33 -13.66
CA MET A 25 -7.47 22.15 -12.37
C MET A 25 -8.51 23.24 -12.12
N LYS A 26 -8.15 24.51 -12.37
CA LYS A 26 -9.06 25.67 -12.19
C LYS A 26 -10.27 25.58 -13.13
N ASN A 27 -10.05 25.23 -14.40
CA ASN A 27 -11.10 25.22 -15.40
C ASN A 27 -12.02 23.99 -15.30
N SER A 28 -11.48 22.85 -14.86
CA SER A 28 -12.25 21.60 -14.73
C SER A 28 -12.94 21.45 -13.37
N GLY A 29 -12.59 22.28 -12.39
CA GLY A 29 -13.11 22.15 -11.02
C GLY A 29 -12.61 20.94 -10.24
N MET A 30 -11.57 20.24 -10.71
CA MET A 30 -10.95 19.09 -10.04
C MET A 30 -10.10 19.54 -8.84
N LEU A 31 -10.73 20.21 -7.90
CA LEU A 31 -10.09 20.69 -6.68
C LEU A 31 -10.65 19.98 -5.47
N LEU A 32 -9.79 19.71 -4.51
CA LEU A 32 -10.21 19.17 -3.23
C LEU A 32 -11.06 20.20 -2.48
N SER A 33 -12.19 19.76 -1.90
CA SER A 33 -13.01 20.66 -1.09
C SER A 33 -12.23 21.16 0.13
N PRO A 34 -12.52 22.36 0.67
CA PRO A 34 -11.84 22.87 1.87
C PRO A 34 -11.92 21.94 3.06
N PHE A 35 -13.06 21.27 3.28
CA PHE A 35 -13.22 20.30 4.35
C PHE A 35 -12.29 19.08 4.16
N ASN A 36 -12.26 18.52 2.96
CA ASN A 36 -11.37 17.39 2.66
C ASN A 36 -9.89 17.78 2.75
N ALA A 37 -9.54 19.01 2.33
CA ALA A 37 -8.19 19.55 2.48
C ALA A 37 -7.80 19.65 3.96
N TRP A 38 -8.69 20.12 4.81
CA TRP A 38 -8.48 20.19 6.25
C TRP A 38 -8.29 18.78 6.86
N VAL A 39 -9.11 17.80 6.48
CA VAL A 39 -8.96 16.39 6.93
C VAL A 39 -7.60 15.83 6.53
N VAL A 40 -7.16 16.07 5.28
CA VAL A 40 -5.81 15.65 4.81
C VAL A 40 -4.73 16.32 5.63
N LEU A 41 -4.82 17.65 5.84
CA LEU A 41 -3.84 18.41 6.63
C LEU A 41 -3.70 17.85 8.05
N LYS A 42 -4.82 17.56 8.71
CA LYS A 42 -4.81 16.90 10.03
C LYS A 42 -4.19 15.49 9.99
N GLY A 43 -4.37 14.77 8.91
CA GLY A 43 -3.71 13.46 8.71
C GLY A 43 -2.19 13.57 8.55
N LEU A 44 -1.68 14.67 7.99
CA LEU A 44 -0.25 14.90 7.81
C LEU A 44 0.49 15.16 9.13
N GLU A 45 -0.17 15.72 10.12
CA GLU A 45 0.45 16.05 11.43
C GLU A 45 1.08 14.82 12.12
N THR A 46 0.53 13.63 11.89
CA THR A 46 1.03 12.38 12.48
C THR A 46 1.60 11.39 11.44
N LEU A 47 1.80 11.84 10.20
CA LEU A 47 2.17 10.93 9.12
C LEU A 47 3.54 10.28 9.36
N ASP A 48 4.55 11.03 9.76
CA ASP A 48 5.90 10.49 10.01
C ASP A 48 5.89 9.43 11.11
N ILE A 49 5.23 9.71 12.23
CA ILE A 49 5.12 8.77 13.35
C ILE A 49 4.43 7.47 12.91
N ARG A 50 3.32 7.59 12.18
CA ARG A 50 2.58 6.41 11.68
C ARG A 50 3.40 5.61 10.68
N MET A 51 4.06 6.29 9.74
CA MET A 51 4.84 5.60 8.70
C MET A 51 6.05 4.87 9.27
N ARG A 52 6.72 5.44 10.28
CA ARG A 52 7.81 4.74 10.98
C ARG A 52 7.31 3.50 11.70
N ALA A 53 6.25 3.62 12.48
CA ALA A 53 5.67 2.48 13.19
C ALA A 53 5.16 1.40 12.24
N GLN A 54 4.42 1.78 11.19
CA GLN A 54 3.89 0.85 10.20
C GLN A 54 5.00 0.17 9.39
N SER A 55 6.06 0.89 9.02
CA SER A 55 7.21 0.29 8.30
C SER A 55 7.95 -0.72 9.18
N ALA A 56 8.14 -0.43 10.46
CA ALA A 56 8.77 -1.35 11.39
C ALA A 56 7.94 -2.64 11.58
N GLN A 57 6.61 -2.50 11.71
CA GLN A 57 5.69 -3.64 11.81
C GLN A 57 5.64 -4.46 10.52
N ALA A 58 5.61 -3.78 9.36
CA ALA A 58 5.63 -4.43 8.05
C ALA A 58 6.93 -5.22 7.83
N MET A 59 8.07 -4.67 8.27
CA MET A 59 9.37 -5.37 8.21
C MET A 59 9.36 -6.64 9.07
N ALA A 60 8.90 -6.53 10.32
CA ALA A 60 8.81 -7.70 11.20
C ALA A 60 7.90 -8.79 10.63
N LEU A 61 6.75 -8.40 10.09
CA LEU A 61 5.83 -9.33 9.44
C LEU A 61 6.44 -9.95 8.17
N ALA A 62 7.12 -9.16 7.34
CA ALA A 62 7.76 -9.63 6.12
C ALA A 62 8.84 -10.66 6.41
N GLN A 63 9.68 -10.42 7.43
CA GLN A 63 10.71 -11.37 7.86
C GLN A 63 10.12 -12.67 8.40
N TRP A 64 9.04 -12.59 9.17
CA TRP A 64 8.34 -13.78 9.65
C TRP A 64 7.72 -14.58 8.51
N LEU A 65 7.06 -13.90 7.57
CA LEU A 65 6.46 -14.54 6.39
C LEU A 65 7.52 -15.20 5.49
N GLU A 66 8.69 -14.57 5.32
CA GLU A 66 9.77 -15.11 4.49
C GLU A 66 10.29 -16.47 5.01
N GLN A 67 10.21 -16.67 6.32
CA GLN A 67 10.60 -17.93 6.97
C GLN A 67 9.43 -18.93 7.11
N HIS A 68 8.21 -18.51 6.79
CA HIS A 68 7.05 -19.35 7.02
C HIS A 68 6.94 -20.49 6.01
N PRO A 69 6.76 -21.76 6.43
CA PRO A 69 6.83 -22.93 5.54
C PRO A 69 5.75 -22.94 4.45
N GLN A 70 4.64 -22.28 4.63
CA GLN A 70 3.52 -22.19 3.68
C GLN A 70 3.64 -21.02 2.70
N VAL A 71 4.61 -20.11 2.88
CA VAL A 71 4.83 -18.96 2.02
C VAL A 71 5.88 -19.29 0.97
N ALA A 72 5.58 -19.01 -0.29
CA ALA A 72 6.49 -19.24 -1.40
C ALA A 72 7.44 -18.06 -1.60
N ARG A 73 6.92 -16.84 -1.50
CA ARG A 73 7.67 -15.61 -1.71
C ARG A 73 7.00 -14.44 -1.00
N VAL A 74 7.82 -13.50 -0.53
CA VAL A 74 7.37 -12.22 0.03
C VAL A 74 7.90 -11.07 -0.84
N TYR A 75 7.06 -10.09 -1.11
CA TYR A 75 7.40 -8.89 -1.86
C TYR A 75 7.31 -7.70 -0.91
N TYR A 76 8.46 -7.30 -0.40
CA TYR A 76 8.58 -6.13 0.47
C TYR A 76 9.93 -5.44 0.23
N PRO A 77 9.95 -4.15 -0.15
CA PRO A 77 11.16 -3.48 -0.60
C PRO A 77 12.30 -3.42 0.42
N ALA A 78 11.99 -3.46 1.72
CA ALA A 78 13.02 -3.45 2.76
C ALA A 78 13.66 -4.82 3.05
N LEU A 79 13.15 -5.92 2.50
CA LEU A 79 13.83 -7.22 2.60
C LEU A 79 15.09 -7.21 1.75
N ALA A 80 16.20 -7.74 2.27
CA ALA A 80 17.45 -7.89 1.52
C ALA A 80 17.31 -8.80 0.29
N SER A 81 16.33 -9.71 0.30
CA SER A 81 15.98 -10.58 -0.82
C SER A 81 15.24 -9.86 -1.96
N HIS A 82 14.78 -8.62 -1.76
CA HIS A 82 14.05 -7.87 -2.78
C HIS A 82 15.01 -7.35 -3.86
N ALA A 83 14.68 -7.56 -5.13
CA ALA A 83 15.56 -7.23 -6.27
C ALA A 83 15.96 -5.74 -6.35
N GLN A 84 15.17 -4.83 -5.81
CA GLN A 84 15.41 -3.40 -5.80
C GLN A 84 15.62 -2.85 -4.38
N HIS A 85 16.13 -3.68 -3.46
CA HIS A 85 16.34 -3.30 -2.07
C HIS A 85 17.14 -2.00 -1.92
N ASP A 86 18.32 -1.93 -2.52
CA ASP A 86 19.21 -0.76 -2.37
C ASP A 86 18.57 0.53 -2.89
N LEU A 87 17.86 0.44 -4.03
CA LEU A 87 17.13 1.57 -4.58
C LEU A 87 16.02 2.02 -3.64
N ALA A 88 15.24 1.09 -3.11
CA ALA A 88 14.17 1.39 -2.17
C ALA A 88 14.70 2.02 -0.88
N MET A 89 15.77 1.49 -0.30
CA MET A 89 16.39 2.05 0.90
C MET A 89 16.90 3.48 0.68
N LYS A 90 17.48 3.75 -0.49
CA LYS A 90 17.91 5.10 -0.87
C LYS A 90 16.74 6.07 -1.02
N GLN A 91 15.66 5.65 -1.71
CA GLN A 91 14.51 6.52 -2.00
C GLN A 91 13.60 6.74 -0.79
N MET A 92 13.47 5.77 0.08
CA MET A 92 12.55 5.77 1.21
C MET A 92 13.24 5.99 2.56
N SER A 93 14.45 6.53 2.56
CA SER A 93 15.22 6.86 3.77
C SER A 93 15.38 5.66 4.73
N GLY A 94 15.65 4.47 4.18
CA GLY A 94 15.82 3.24 4.95
C GLY A 94 14.52 2.58 5.42
N LEU A 95 13.36 3.09 5.03
CA LEU A 95 12.05 2.50 5.33
C LEU A 95 11.54 1.69 4.14
N GLY A 96 10.72 0.67 4.40
CA GLY A 96 10.10 -0.16 3.35
C GLY A 96 8.66 0.19 3.04
N GLY A 97 8.08 1.15 3.78
CA GLY A 97 6.66 1.46 3.70
C GLY A 97 5.78 0.48 4.49
N ALA A 98 4.47 0.60 4.33
CA ALA A 98 3.48 -0.13 5.11
C ALA A 98 2.73 -1.20 4.29
N VAL A 99 3.18 -1.49 3.07
CA VAL A 99 2.51 -2.45 2.18
C VAL A 99 3.48 -3.56 1.82
N LEU A 100 3.06 -4.78 2.02
CA LEU A 100 3.75 -5.98 1.56
C LEU A 100 2.76 -6.91 0.85
N SER A 101 3.26 -7.82 0.04
CA SER A 101 2.47 -8.91 -0.51
C SER A 101 3.26 -10.21 -0.46
N PHE A 102 2.57 -11.34 -0.52
CA PHE A 102 3.19 -12.64 -0.49
C PHE A 102 2.37 -13.67 -1.26
N ASP A 103 3.06 -14.68 -1.78
CA ASP A 103 2.47 -15.82 -2.46
C ASP A 103 2.46 -17.04 -1.54
N MET A 104 1.35 -17.76 -1.54
CA MET A 104 1.22 -19.04 -0.85
C MET A 104 1.88 -20.16 -1.66
N LYS A 105 2.56 -21.11 -0.99
CA LYS A 105 3.01 -22.32 -1.64
C LYS A 105 1.83 -23.17 -2.07
N ALA A 106 1.80 -23.55 -3.34
CA ALA A 106 0.76 -24.39 -3.92
C ALA A 106 1.29 -25.13 -5.15
N SER A 107 0.63 -26.22 -5.52
CA SER A 107 0.95 -27.01 -6.72
C SER A 107 0.17 -26.54 -7.96
N SER A 108 -0.88 -25.72 -7.78
CA SER A 108 -1.65 -25.10 -8.86
C SER A 108 -2.20 -23.73 -8.44
N PRO A 109 -2.58 -22.87 -9.41
CA PRO A 109 -3.23 -21.59 -9.13
C PRO A 109 -4.51 -21.73 -8.30
N GLU A 110 -5.32 -22.74 -8.55
CA GLU A 110 -6.56 -23.02 -7.83
C GLU A 110 -6.28 -23.33 -6.36
N GLN A 111 -5.30 -24.17 -6.10
CA GLN A 111 -4.87 -24.49 -4.73
C GLN A 111 -4.28 -23.27 -4.02
N ALA A 112 -3.53 -22.43 -4.74
CA ALA A 112 -3.02 -21.18 -4.18
C ALA A 112 -4.17 -20.25 -3.72
N ARG A 113 -5.20 -20.13 -4.55
CA ARG A 113 -6.40 -19.36 -4.26
C ARG A 113 -7.17 -19.90 -3.05
N GLU A 114 -7.41 -21.19 -3.00
CA GLU A 114 -8.08 -21.86 -1.87
C GLU A 114 -7.33 -21.61 -0.55
N ARG A 115 -6.01 -21.77 -0.56
CA ARG A 115 -5.18 -21.50 0.61
C ARG A 115 -5.22 -20.04 1.04
N ALA A 116 -5.15 -19.11 0.07
CA ALA A 116 -5.25 -17.70 0.36
C ALA A 116 -6.61 -17.34 0.99
N PHE A 117 -7.71 -17.87 0.46
CA PHE A 117 -9.04 -17.66 1.04
C PHE A 117 -9.18 -18.28 2.42
N HIS A 118 -8.67 -19.50 2.62
CA HIS A 118 -8.67 -20.11 3.93
C HIS A 118 -7.94 -19.25 4.98
N VAL A 119 -6.77 -18.67 4.61
CA VAL A 119 -6.05 -17.73 5.49
C VAL A 119 -6.88 -16.49 5.77
N LEU A 120 -7.51 -15.88 4.75
CA LEU A 120 -8.34 -14.69 4.91
C LEU A 120 -9.54 -14.94 5.83
N ASP A 121 -10.19 -16.09 5.69
CA ASP A 121 -11.38 -16.46 6.47
C ASP A 121 -11.05 -16.71 7.95
N GLN A 122 -9.81 -17.09 8.27
CA GLN A 122 -9.36 -17.31 9.66
C GLN A 122 -8.82 -16.05 10.35
N MET A 123 -8.70 -14.93 9.62
CA MET A 123 -8.18 -13.70 10.21
C MET A 123 -9.19 -13.04 11.14
N GLN A 124 -8.78 -12.78 12.38
CA GLN A 124 -9.62 -12.15 13.40
C GLN A 124 -9.26 -10.67 13.65
N VAL A 125 -8.02 -10.29 13.37
CA VAL A 125 -7.47 -8.95 13.67
C VAL A 125 -7.44 -8.05 12.44
N LEU A 126 -7.16 -8.63 11.26
CA LEU A 126 -7.06 -7.89 10.00
C LEU A 126 -8.45 -7.69 9.39
N SER A 127 -8.65 -6.54 8.77
CA SER A 127 -9.90 -6.26 8.03
C SER A 127 -9.73 -6.54 6.54
N LEU A 128 -10.63 -7.33 5.97
CA LEU A 128 -10.67 -7.57 4.52
C LEU A 128 -11.16 -6.28 3.82
N CYS A 129 -10.25 -5.58 3.18
CA CYS A 129 -10.53 -4.31 2.52
C CYS A 129 -9.43 -3.97 1.52
N THR A 130 -9.76 -3.22 0.47
CA THR A 130 -8.84 -2.78 -0.59
C THR A 130 -8.33 -1.35 -0.42
N ASN A 131 -8.56 -0.71 0.71
CA ASN A 131 -8.10 0.64 1.00
C ASN A 131 -6.59 0.68 1.31
N LEU A 132 -5.96 1.84 1.16
CA LEU A 132 -4.56 2.11 1.53
C LEU A 132 -4.47 3.31 2.45
N GLY A 133 -3.52 3.27 3.39
CA GLY A 133 -3.23 4.38 4.29
C GLY A 133 -4.16 4.47 5.50
N ASP A 134 -4.86 3.41 5.85
CA ASP A 134 -5.63 3.33 7.09
C ASP A 134 -4.72 3.11 8.30
N THR A 135 -5.27 3.35 9.49
CA THR A 135 -4.63 3.00 10.77
C THR A 135 -4.87 1.55 11.16
N LYS A 136 -5.84 0.89 10.55
CA LYS A 136 -6.09 -0.55 10.69
C LYS A 136 -5.20 -1.35 9.75
N THR A 137 -4.84 -2.56 10.16
CA THR A 137 -4.19 -3.50 9.26
C THR A 137 -5.24 -4.09 8.31
N LEU A 138 -4.98 -3.95 7.02
CA LEU A 138 -5.86 -4.39 5.95
C LEU A 138 -5.22 -5.53 5.17
N VAL A 139 -6.04 -6.40 4.63
CA VAL A 139 -5.64 -7.49 3.75
C VAL A 139 -6.60 -7.61 2.59
N ALA A 140 -6.11 -8.00 1.42
CA ALA A 140 -6.93 -8.29 0.24
C ALA A 140 -6.28 -9.39 -0.59
N HIS A 141 -7.09 -10.06 -1.40
CA HIS A 141 -6.65 -10.96 -2.46
C HIS A 141 -6.82 -10.25 -3.81
N PRO A 142 -5.78 -9.61 -4.37
CA PRO A 142 -5.91 -8.73 -5.53
C PRO A 142 -6.50 -9.42 -6.76
N ALA A 143 -6.07 -10.64 -7.04
CA ALA A 143 -6.53 -11.41 -8.20
C ALA A 143 -8.04 -11.69 -8.23
N SER A 144 -8.73 -11.66 -7.09
CA SER A 144 -10.20 -11.85 -7.04
C SER A 144 -10.96 -10.54 -6.77
N THR A 145 -10.27 -9.45 -6.49
CA THR A 145 -10.87 -8.15 -6.15
C THR A 145 -10.47 -7.06 -7.14
N SER A 146 -9.46 -6.28 -6.82
CA SER A 146 -9.05 -5.09 -7.61
C SER A 146 -8.43 -5.44 -8.97
N HIS A 147 -7.84 -6.62 -9.14
CA HIS A 147 -7.13 -7.05 -10.36
C HIS A 147 -7.80 -8.25 -11.06
N GLY A 148 -8.99 -8.65 -10.65
CA GLY A 148 -9.68 -9.83 -11.18
C GLY A 148 -10.04 -9.79 -12.67
N LYS A 149 -9.90 -8.62 -13.32
CA LYS A 149 -10.11 -8.44 -14.76
C LYS A 149 -8.81 -8.33 -15.57
N LEU A 150 -7.66 -8.34 -14.90
CA LEU A 150 -6.38 -8.31 -15.57
C LEU A 150 -6.08 -9.73 -16.06
N THR A 151 -6.02 -9.90 -17.38
CA THR A 151 -5.43 -11.10 -17.99
C THR A 151 -3.90 -10.99 -17.87
N VAL A 152 -3.28 -12.02 -17.35
CA VAL A 152 -1.84 -12.19 -17.36
C VAL A 152 -1.40 -12.62 -18.74
#